data_4caf6f1dd4eb675d3c8964fe3155d488
#
_entry.id   4caf6f1dd4eb675d3c8964fe3155d488
#
_cell.length_a   1.000
_cell.length_b   1.000
_cell.length_c   1.000
_cell.angle_alpha   90.00
_cell.angle_beta   90.00
_cell.angle_gamma   90.00
#
_symmetry.space_group_name_H-M   'P 1'
#
loop_
_entity.id
_entity.type
_entity.pdbx_description
1 polymer ?
#
loop_
_entity_poly.entity_id
_entity_poly.type
_entity_poly.pdbx_seq_one_letter_code
_entity_poly.pdbx_strand_id
1 'polypeptide(L)'
;MSDRKPLVIVLSRNYSTGLGVIRSLGAAGYTVDLIASVKKKGSAVIASSSKYVRKSVEVLSTKIQGDDGEGIIRALLSYSGEKDRKKVLFPVDDFTASVVAENRELLKEDFAFPDLTGDAPLDLVRYMDKTVQARIASSCGLDVPLQTTVSLRDDIELGDDIAYPCFVKPLQSITGQKMEMGVFDSKEALCAHLRGMKEFYSDRSVLLQEYLDIEKEYDICGVCLDRQVIIPAVIEKTRIAGYERGVTMSGRLIPVEELGETAGRIEGMLKGLHYVGMFDLELIKSRGKNYFSEINFRSGGPNYSYYLSGANLPAIVADELTTGTHDKNHETVDCFGKTFVYEKVAWEDHMRGYMSKEDFLDCINNSDFRLLDDPDDPAPGRHFNKRIRMSAMKHRALQMAGKEKRAP
;
A
#
# COMPACT_ATOMS: atom_id res chain seq x y z
N MET A 1 1.86 28.15 -23.33
CA MET A 1 2.05 27.28 -22.15
C MET A 1 3.24 26.39 -22.48
N SER A 2 4.16 26.21 -21.55
CA SER A 2 5.41 25.45 -21.78
C SER A 2 5.09 23.99 -22.07
N ASP A 3 5.70 23.42 -23.14
CA ASP A 3 5.61 21.99 -23.54
C ASP A 3 6.25 21.02 -22.52
N ARG A 4 6.54 21.48 -21.31
CA ARG A 4 7.15 20.66 -20.27
C ARG A 4 6.08 19.87 -19.53
N LYS A 5 6.29 18.54 -19.42
CA LYS A 5 5.45 17.69 -18.58
C LYS A 5 5.38 18.24 -17.14
N PRO A 6 4.25 18.01 -16.44
CA PRO A 6 4.07 18.44 -15.06
C PRO A 6 5.18 17.95 -14.13
N LEU A 7 5.36 18.64 -13.00
CA LEU A 7 6.17 18.13 -11.90
C LEU A 7 5.32 17.18 -11.05
N VAL A 8 5.75 15.95 -10.87
CA VAL A 8 5.10 15.03 -9.94
C VAL A 8 5.91 14.98 -8.65
N ILE A 9 5.26 15.20 -7.52
CA ILE A 9 5.85 15.12 -6.18
C ILE A 9 5.32 13.86 -5.51
N VAL A 10 6.14 12.83 -5.41
CA VAL A 10 5.80 11.57 -4.74
C VAL A 10 5.98 11.74 -3.24
N LEU A 11 4.92 11.44 -2.48
CA LEU A 11 4.89 11.48 -1.02
C LEU A 11 4.93 10.06 -0.47
N SER A 12 5.93 9.72 0.35
CA SER A 12 6.13 8.33 0.78
C SER A 12 6.67 8.19 2.19
N ARG A 13 6.06 7.31 2.98
CA ARG A 13 6.67 6.68 4.18
C ARG A 13 7.29 5.31 3.84
N ASN A 14 6.84 4.69 2.76
CA ASN A 14 7.32 3.40 2.27
C ASN A 14 8.15 3.61 0.99
N TYR A 15 9.46 3.56 1.11
CA TYR A 15 10.36 3.78 -0.02
C TYR A 15 10.16 2.79 -1.18
N SER A 16 9.63 1.63 -0.94
CA SER A 16 9.49 0.59 -1.96
C SER A 16 8.34 0.86 -2.90
N THR A 17 7.15 1.15 -2.36
CA THR A 17 5.99 1.55 -3.17
C THR A 17 6.30 2.84 -3.91
N GLY A 18 6.90 3.81 -3.22
CA GLY A 18 7.33 5.07 -3.81
C GLY A 18 8.31 4.89 -4.97
N LEU A 19 9.25 3.95 -4.86
CA LEU A 19 10.21 3.67 -5.93
C LEU A 19 9.51 3.17 -7.21
N GLY A 20 8.55 2.25 -7.09
CA GLY A 20 7.78 1.77 -8.23
C GLY A 20 7.04 2.89 -8.96
N VAL A 21 6.38 3.78 -8.20
CA VAL A 21 5.70 4.96 -8.76
C VAL A 21 6.69 5.93 -9.42
N ILE A 22 7.83 6.22 -8.78
CA ILE A 22 8.88 7.10 -9.32
C ILE A 22 9.38 6.58 -10.68
N ARG A 23 9.65 5.27 -10.78
CA ARG A 23 10.11 4.63 -12.03
C ARG A 23 9.05 4.72 -13.13
N SER A 24 7.81 4.36 -12.82
CA SER A 24 6.69 4.39 -13.76
C SER A 24 6.47 5.80 -14.34
N LEU A 25 6.47 6.83 -13.48
CA LEU A 25 6.32 8.23 -13.88
C LEU A 25 7.55 8.73 -14.65
N GLY A 26 8.76 8.42 -14.17
CA GLY A 26 10.00 8.85 -14.81
C GLY A 26 10.18 8.24 -16.20
N ALA A 27 9.82 6.97 -16.38
CA ALA A 27 9.83 6.30 -17.68
C ALA A 27 8.80 6.91 -18.66
N ALA A 28 7.65 7.40 -18.15
CA ALA A 28 6.69 8.16 -18.92
C ALA A 28 7.15 9.61 -19.20
N GLY A 29 8.36 10.01 -18.78
CA GLY A 29 8.97 11.31 -19.06
C GLY A 29 8.54 12.44 -18.12
N TYR A 30 7.93 12.11 -16.97
CA TYR A 30 7.65 13.12 -15.94
C TYR A 30 8.93 13.52 -15.19
N THR A 31 8.95 14.79 -14.75
CA THR A 31 9.93 15.22 -13.74
C THR A 31 9.41 14.82 -12.37
N VAL A 32 10.21 14.05 -11.60
CA VAL A 32 9.77 13.51 -10.32
C VAL A 32 10.61 14.06 -9.18
N ASP A 33 9.95 14.59 -8.15
CA ASP A 33 10.55 14.90 -6.85
C ASP A 33 10.00 13.94 -5.80
N LEU A 34 10.78 13.71 -4.74
CA LEU A 34 10.41 12.84 -3.62
C LEU A 34 10.38 13.62 -2.32
N ILE A 35 9.26 13.58 -1.60
CA ILE A 35 9.19 13.94 -0.18
C ILE A 35 8.99 12.66 0.61
N ALA A 36 9.99 12.29 1.42
CA ALA A 36 9.98 11.05 2.18
C ALA A 36 9.90 11.33 3.68
N SER A 37 8.86 10.82 4.35
CA SER A 37 8.83 10.77 5.81
C SER A 37 9.70 9.62 6.29
N VAL A 38 10.70 9.90 7.10
CA VAL A 38 11.73 8.96 7.53
C VAL A 38 11.97 9.02 9.03
N LYS A 39 12.21 7.87 9.66
CA LYS A 39 12.58 7.79 11.09
C LYS A 39 13.99 8.27 11.37
N LYS A 40 14.86 8.27 10.38
CA LYS A 40 16.27 8.64 10.48
C LYS A 40 16.73 9.24 9.16
N LYS A 41 17.49 10.36 9.25
CA LYS A 41 18.10 11.01 8.09
C LYS A 41 18.94 10.01 7.26
N GLY A 42 18.82 10.10 5.95
CA GLY A 42 19.47 9.18 4.99
C GLY A 42 18.76 7.84 4.82
N SER A 43 17.56 7.65 5.39
CA SER A 43 16.81 6.39 5.23
C SER A 43 16.10 6.27 3.88
N ALA A 44 15.83 7.38 3.19
CA ALA A 44 15.18 7.40 1.87
C ALA A 44 16.14 7.08 0.71
N VAL A 45 17.41 6.75 1.00
CA VAL A 45 18.47 6.61 -0.02
C VAL A 45 18.11 5.62 -1.15
N ILE A 46 17.32 4.57 -0.88
CA ILE A 46 16.94 3.60 -1.90
C ILE A 46 16.08 4.29 -2.96
N ALA A 47 14.96 4.91 -2.59
CA ALA A 47 14.10 5.59 -3.55
C ALA A 47 14.75 6.86 -4.12
N SER A 48 15.43 7.68 -3.30
CA SER A 48 16.07 8.91 -3.73
C SER A 48 17.28 8.73 -4.66
N SER A 49 17.83 7.50 -4.73
CA SER A 49 18.93 7.18 -5.65
C SER A 49 18.47 6.80 -7.06
N SER A 50 17.16 6.69 -7.29
CA SER A 50 16.63 6.47 -8.63
C SER A 50 17.05 7.60 -9.59
N LYS A 51 17.44 7.23 -10.82
CA LYS A 51 17.83 8.18 -11.87
C LYS A 51 16.68 9.15 -12.22
N TYR A 52 15.45 8.80 -11.88
CA TYR A 52 14.26 9.59 -12.17
C TYR A 52 13.95 10.65 -11.11
N VAL A 53 14.60 10.60 -9.93
CA VAL A 53 14.41 11.61 -8.89
C VAL A 53 15.27 12.84 -9.15
N ARG A 54 14.64 13.98 -9.42
CA ARG A 54 15.29 15.28 -9.59
C ARG A 54 15.77 15.84 -8.24
N LYS A 55 14.87 15.82 -7.24
CA LYS A 55 15.09 16.37 -5.90
C LYS A 55 14.44 15.47 -4.86
N SER A 56 15.11 15.26 -3.74
CA SER A 56 14.57 14.53 -2.60
C SER A 56 14.63 15.38 -1.34
N VAL A 57 13.53 15.37 -0.58
CA VAL A 57 13.40 16.01 0.74
C VAL A 57 13.02 14.96 1.77
N GLU A 58 13.81 14.84 2.84
CA GLU A 58 13.48 13.97 3.97
C GLU A 58 12.80 14.78 5.08
N VAL A 59 11.60 14.38 5.45
CA VAL A 59 10.87 14.87 6.62
C VAL A 59 11.07 13.86 7.74
N LEU A 60 11.61 14.32 8.87
CA LEU A 60 11.83 13.43 10.02
C LEU A 60 10.50 13.16 10.72
N SER A 61 10.13 11.88 10.76
CA SER A 61 9.02 11.40 11.58
C SER A 61 9.47 11.36 13.03
N THR A 62 8.85 12.19 13.86
CA THR A 62 9.10 12.20 15.30
C THR A 62 8.23 11.17 16.00
N LYS A 63 8.41 11.01 17.33
CA LYS A 63 7.51 10.15 18.13
C LYS A 63 6.17 10.84 18.44
N ILE A 64 6.05 12.13 18.16
CA ILE A 64 4.84 12.92 18.36
C ILE A 64 3.94 12.65 17.16
N GLN A 65 2.73 12.17 17.41
CA GLN A 65 1.75 11.87 16.38
C GLN A 65 1.39 13.15 15.63
N GLY A 66 1.52 13.15 14.29
CA GLY A 66 1.17 14.26 13.41
C GLY A 66 2.33 15.17 12.96
N ASP A 67 3.46 15.19 13.66
CA ASP A 67 4.59 16.08 13.30
C ASP A 67 5.13 15.86 11.88
N ASP A 68 5.15 14.62 11.41
CA ASP A 68 5.60 14.31 10.05
C ASP A 68 4.57 14.77 8.99
N GLY A 69 3.26 14.81 9.32
CA GLY A 69 2.22 15.39 8.46
C GLY A 69 2.45 16.90 8.25
N GLU A 70 2.64 17.66 9.34
CA GLU A 70 2.97 19.08 9.25
C GLU A 70 4.30 19.32 8.51
N GLY A 71 5.29 18.45 8.72
CA GLY A 71 6.57 18.50 8.02
C GLY A 71 6.40 18.31 6.51
N ILE A 72 5.53 17.40 6.07
CA ILE A 72 5.17 17.19 4.67
C ILE A 72 4.51 18.45 4.11
N ILE A 73 3.51 19.01 4.81
CA ILE A 73 2.83 20.23 4.38
C ILE A 73 3.83 21.39 4.24
N ARG A 74 4.70 21.62 5.21
CA ARG A 74 5.75 22.66 5.10
C ARG A 74 6.66 22.43 3.89
N ALA A 75 7.04 21.19 3.61
CA ALA A 75 7.84 20.85 2.43
C ALA A 75 7.07 21.16 1.14
N LEU A 76 5.77 20.83 1.07
CA LEU A 76 4.92 21.12 -0.09
C LEU A 76 4.74 22.62 -0.32
N LEU A 77 4.52 23.39 0.71
CA LEU A 77 4.36 24.85 0.59
C LEU A 77 5.62 25.53 0.03
N SER A 78 6.80 24.91 0.15
CA SER A 78 8.01 25.43 -0.51
C SER A 78 7.96 25.41 -2.04
N TYR A 79 7.01 24.67 -2.64
CA TYR A 79 6.77 24.61 -4.08
C TYR A 79 5.73 25.63 -4.59
N SER A 80 5.03 26.35 -3.71
CA SER A 80 3.96 27.29 -4.10
C SER A 80 4.45 28.44 -4.98
N GLY A 81 5.74 28.80 -4.89
CA GLY A 81 6.38 29.81 -5.74
C GLY A 81 6.66 29.35 -7.19
N GLU A 82 6.69 28.06 -7.47
CA GLU A 82 6.94 27.50 -8.81
C GLU A 82 5.64 27.51 -9.63
N LYS A 83 5.34 28.60 -10.35
CA LYS A 83 4.10 28.75 -11.13
C LYS A 83 4.25 28.46 -12.63
N ASP A 84 5.43 28.09 -13.08
CA ASP A 84 5.77 27.88 -14.49
C ASP A 84 5.26 26.55 -15.05
N ARG A 85 4.80 25.64 -14.21
CA ARG A 85 4.25 24.32 -14.60
C ARG A 85 3.22 23.80 -13.59
N LYS A 86 2.33 22.90 -14.07
CA LYS A 86 1.42 22.14 -13.21
C LYS A 86 2.20 21.20 -12.29
N LYS A 87 1.71 21.03 -11.06
CA LYS A 87 2.29 20.16 -10.04
C LYS A 87 1.25 19.12 -9.62
N VAL A 88 1.67 17.86 -9.56
CA VAL A 88 0.84 16.73 -9.12
C VAL A 88 1.41 16.16 -7.85
N LEU A 89 0.59 16.02 -6.81
CA LEU A 89 0.95 15.25 -5.61
C LEU A 89 0.55 13.79 -5.83
N PHE A 90 1.46 12.90 -5.49
CA PHE A 90 1.26 11.47 -5.63
C PHE A 90 1.54 10.75 -4.31
N PRO A 91 0.56 10.68 -3.38
CA PRO A 91 0.70 9.92 -2.14
C PRO A 91 0.72 8.42 -2.45
N VAL A 92 1.63 7.67 -1.79
CA VAL A 92 1.82 6.24 -2.05
C VAL A 92 1.60 5.34 -0.82
N ASP A 93 1.13 5.91 0.26
CA ASP A 93 0.70 5.20 1.46
C ASP A 93 -0.47 5.92 2.12
N ASP A 94 -1.22 5.20 2.98
CA ASP A 94 -2.45 5.70 3.59
C ASP A 94 -2.24 6.97 4.42
N PHE A 95 -1.08 7.08 5.09
CA PHE A 95 -0.76 8.27 5.86
C PHE A 95 -0.57 9.50 4.97
N THR A 96 0.23 9.38 3.91
CA THR A 96 0.43 10.51 2.99
C THR A 96 -0.84 10.86 2.22
N ALA A 97 -1.69 9.88 1.91
CA ALA A 97 -3.00 10.13 1.31
C ALA A 97 -3.94 10.89 2.27
N SER A 98 -3.98 10.50 3.57
CA SER A 98 -4.78 11.24 4.55
C SER A 98 -4.28 12.67 4.78
N VAL A 99 -2.94 12.87 4.85
CA VAL A 99 -2.36 14.21 4.98
C VAL A 99 -2.77 15.12 3.82
N VAL A 100 -2.78 14.61 2.59
CA VAL A 100 -3.23 15.39 1.43
C VAL A 100 -4.73 15.67 1.51
N ALA A 101 -5.56 14.66 1.82
CA ALA A 101 -7.01 14.79 1.90
C ALA A 101 -7.44 15.78 3.00
N GLU A 102 -6.85 15.71 4.18
CA GLU A 102 -7.14 16.60 5.31
C GLU A 102 -6.72 18.06 5.04
N ASN A 103 -5.75 18.28 4.17
CA ASN A 103 -5.25 19.60 3.80
C ASN A 103 -5.64 20.04 2.38
N ARG A 104 -6.68 19.41 1.78
CA ARG A 104 -7.08 19.65 0.39
C ARG A 104 -7.32 21.13 0.08
N GLU A 105 -8.00 21.85 0.96
CA GLU A 105 -8.33 23.28 0.77
C GLU A 105 -7.08 24.16 0.67
N LEU A 106 -6.03 23.81 1.42
CA LEU A 106 -4.74 24.50 1.38
C LEU A 106 -3.95 24.17 0.11
N LEU A 107 -4.09 22.94 -0.41
CA LEU A 107 -3.24 22.42 -1.49
C LEU A 107 -3.82 22.61 -2.89
N LYS A 108 -5.15 22.66 -3.04
CA LYS A 108 -5.85 22.64 -4.35
C LYS A 108 -5.52 23.78 -5.31
N GLU A 109 -5.08 24.93 -4.79
CA GLU A 109 -4.72 26.10 -5.63
C GLU A 109 -3.39 25.90 -6.36
N ASP A 110 -2.46 25.17 -5.74
CA ASP A 110 -1.10 24.99 -6.24
C ASP A 110 -0.85 23.59 -6.82
N PHE A 111 -1.67 22.60 -6.45
CA PHE A 111 -1.45 21.20 -6.77
C PHE A 111 -2.72 20.50 -7.27
N ALA A 112 -2.55 19.59 -8.23
CA ALA A 112 -3.52 18.54 -8.53
C ALA A 112 -3.14 17.28 -7.75
N PHE A 113 -4.11 16.52 -7.27
CA PHE A 113 -3.87 15.29 -6.49
C PHE A 113 -5.07 14.35 -6.58
N PRO A 114 -4.86 13.04 -6.30
CA PRO A 114 -5.96 12.08 -6.17
C PRO A 114 -6.96 12.53 -5.11
N ASP A 115 -8.24 12.60 -5.48
CA ASP A 115 -9.31 13.09 -4.61
C ASP A 115 -10.68 12.57 -5.08
N LEU A 116 -11.70 12.88 -4.31
CA LEU A 116 -13.10 12.63 -4.66
C LEU A 116 -13.65 13.75 -5.53
N THR A 117 -14.55 13.43 -6.47
CA THR A 117 -15.29 14.42 -7.23
C THR A 117 -16.48 14.95 -6.43
N GLY A 118 -17.09 16.05 -6.88
CA GLY A 118 -18.11 16.78 -6.13
C GLY A 118 -19.38 16.01 -5.77
N ASP A 119 -19.65 14.88 -6.42
CA ASP A 119 -20.81 14.03 -6.19
C ASP A 119 -20.57 12.94 -5.12
N ALA A 120 -19.37 12.86 -4.55
CA ALA A 120 -19.03 11.84 -3.54
C ALA A 120 -19.84 12.06 -2.24
N PRO A 121 -20.52 11.02 -1.73
CA PRO A 121 -21.36 11.14 -0.53
C PRO A 121 -20.57 11.22 0.78
N LEU A 122 -19.28 10.88 0.78
CA LEU A 122 -18.41 10.89 1.95
C LEU A 122 -17.06 11.53 1.57
N ASP A 123 -16.30 11.99 2.57
CA ASP A 123 -14.90 12.38 2.38
C ASP A 123 -13.96 11.17 2.28
N LEU A 124 -12.74 11.37 1.75
CA LEU A 124 -11.78 10.30 1.51
C LEU A 124 -11.34 9.60 2.80
N VAL A 125 -11.19 10.32 3.90
CA VAL A 125 -10.80 9.76 5.19
C VAL A 125 -11.88 8.81 5.73
N ARG A 126 -13.15 9.13 5.49
CA ARG A 126 -14.28 8.23 5.82
C ARG A 126 -14.26 6.96 4.98
N TYR A 127 -13.88 7.04 3.72
CA TYR A 127 -13.70 5.84 2.87
C TYR A 127 -12.52 4.95 3.31
N MET A 128 -11.57 5.46 4.08
CA MET A 128 -10.47 4.66 4.65
C MET A 128 -10.89 3.82 5.88
N ASP A 129 -12.10 3.98 6.39
CA ASP A 129 -12.64 3.17 7.50
C ASP A 129 -13.14 1.82 6.98
N LYS A 130 -12.61 0.72 7.52
CA LYS A 130 -12.91 -0.65 7.07
C LYS A 130 -14.38 -1.03 7.25
N THR A 131 -15.09 -0.46 8.23
CA THR A 131 -16.52 -0.71 8.40
C THR A 131 -17.36 -0.02 7.34
N VAL A 132 -16.96 1.18 6.93
CA VAL A 132 -17.56 1.91 5.80
C VAL A 132 -17.31 1.15 4.50
N GLN A 133 -16.07 0.71 4.26
CA GLN A 133 -15.70 -0.07 3.08
C GLN A 133 -16.51 -1.35 2.97
N ALA A 134 -16.60 -2.13 4.05
CA ALA A 134 -17.34 -3.39 4.09
C ALA A 134 -18.85 -3.19 3.80
N ARG A 135 -19.44 -2.13 4.36
CA ARG A 135 -20.85 -1.80 4.10
C ARG A 135 -21.08 -1.44 2.64
N ILE A 136 -20.21 -0.64 2.05
CA ILE A 136 -20.28 -0.27 0.62
C ILE A 136 -20.10 -1.52 -0.25
N ALA A 137 -19.08 -2.33 0.00
CA ALA A 137 -18.83 -3.57 -0.72
C ALA A 137 -20.04 -4.51 -0.67
N SER A 138 -20.62 -4.73 0.51
CA SER A 138 -21.82 -5.54 0.69
C SER A 138 -23.01 -4.97 -0.09
N SER A 139 -23.23 -3.64 -0.08
CA SER A 139 -24.32 -3.01 -0.84
C SER A 139 -24.17 -3.15 -2.36
N CYS A 140 -22.94 -3.38 -2.85
CA CYS A 140 -22.63 -3.67 -4.24
C CYS A 140 -22.63 -5.18 -4.55
N GLY A 141 -23.04 -6.03 -3.60
CA GLY A 141 -23.16 -7.48 -3.76
C GLY A 141 -21.85 -8.25 -3.63
N LEU A 142 -20.77 -7.62 -3.13
CA LEU A 142 -19.55 -8.34 -2.78
C LEU A 142 -19.77 -9.14 -1.49
N ASP A 143 -19.23 -10.36 -1.44
CA ASP A 143 -19.17 -11.12 -0.20
C ASP A 143 -18.19 -10.42 0.76
N VAL A 144 -18.61 -10.22 2.02
CA VAL A 144 -17.82 -9.61 3.08
C VAL A 144 -17.82 -10.58 4.27
N PRO A 145 -16.68 -10.79 4.95
CA PRO A 145 -16.64 -11.64 6.13
C PRO A 145 -17.56 -11.08 7.23
N LEU A 146 -18.14 -11.96 8.04
CA LEU A 146 -18.88 -11.54 9.24
C LEU A 146 -18.00 -10.72 10.15
N GLN A 147 -18.45 -9.54 10.56
CA GLN A 147 -17.62 -8.64 11.36
C GLN A 147 -18.43 -7.74 12.28
N THR A 148 -17.83 -7.37 13.40
CA THR A 148 -18.36 -6.41 14.36
C THR A 148 -17.24 -5.54 14.91
N THR A 149 -17.60 -4.45 15.60
CA THR A 149 -16.62 -3.55 16.23
C THR A 149 -16.73 -3.63 17.75
N VAL A 150 -15.59 -3.56 18.42
CA VAL A 150 -15.51 -3.49 19.87
C VAL A 150 -14.78 -2.22 20.28
N SER A 151 -15.43 -1.41 21.15
CA SER A 151 -14.78 -0.25 21.78
C SER A 151 -13.86 -0.72 22.90
N LEU A 152 -12.65 -0.18 22.94
CA LEU A 152 -11.71 -0.39 24.04
C LEU A 152 -11.90 0.65 25.17
N ARG A 153 -12.82 1.62 25.02
CA ARG A 153 -13.13 2.63 26.05
C ARG A 153 -13.88 2.04 27.21
N ASP A 154 -14.88 1.22 26.89
CA ASP A 154 -15.83 0.66 27.83
C ASP A 154 -15.35 -0.70 28.35
N ASP A 155 -16.11 -1.32 29.25
CA ASP A 155 -15.87 -2.70 29.64
C ASP A 155 -16.08 -3.61 28.44
N ILE A 156 -15.13 -4.54 28.24
CA ILE A 156 -15.11 -5.41 27.08
C ILE A 156 -16.13 -6.52 27.31
N GLU A 157 -17.31 -6.33 26.72
CA GLU A 157 -18.36 -7.32 26.65
C GLU A 157 -18.46 -7.83 25.20
N LEU A 158 -18.19 -9.14 25.02
CA LEU A 158 -18.31 -9.78 23.71
C LEU A 158 -19.66 -10.50 23.62
N GLY A 159 -20.42 -10.20 22.56
CA GLY A 159 -21.66 -10.92 22.23
C GLY A 159 -21.39 -12.40 21.94
N ASP A 160 -22.46 -13.20 21.93
CA ASP A 160 -22.37 -14.63 21.61
C ASP A 160 -22.46 -14.89 20.10
N ASP A 161 -22.62 -13.84 19.30
CA ASP A 161 -22.67 -13.85 17.82
C ASP A 161 -21.31 -13.78 17.15
N ILE A 162 -20.21 -13.71 17.93
CA ILE A 162 -18.85 -13.68 17.38
C ILE A 162 -18.46 -15.09 16.94
N ALA A 163 -18.16 -15.24 15.64
CA ALA A 163 -17.64 -16.48 15.08
C ALA A 163 -16.19 -16.71 15.51
N TYR A 164 -15.86 -17.95 15.88
CA TYR A 164 -14.49 -18.38 16.17
C TYR A 164 -14.04 -19.45 15.17
N PRO A 165 -12.75 -19.43 14.71
CA PRO A 165 -11.71 -18.47 15.07
C PRO A 165 -12.07 -17.04 14.66
N CYS A 166 -11.68 -16.05 15.47
CA CYS A 166 -11.91 -14.62 15.23
C CYS A 166 -10.59 -13.91 14.94
N PHE A 167 -10.59 -13.05 13.91
CA PHE A 167 -9.45 -12.21 13.55
C PHE A 167 -9.67 -10.78 14.04
N VAL A 168 -8.70 -10.25 14.79
CA VAL A 168 -8.70 -8.86 15.27
C VAL A 168 -7.85 -8.01 14.33
N LYS A 169 -8.36 -6.86 13.90
CA LYS A 169 -7.60 -5.88 13.11
C LYS A 169 -8.02 -4.43 13.45
N PRO A 170 -7.14 -3.42 13.22
CA PRO A 170 -7.51 -2.03 13.42
C PRO A 170 -8.54 -1.59 12.39
N LEU A 171 -9.41 -0.63 12.78
CA LEU A 171 -10.41 -0.05 11.87
C LEU A 171 -9.79 0.71 10.71
N GLN A 172 -8.69 1.39 10.95
CA GLN A 172 -7.97 2.19 9.95
C GLN A 172 -6.49 1.80 9.90
N SER A 173 -5.94 1.71 8.70
CA SER A 173 -4.51 1.41 8.49
C SER A 173 -3.58 2.53 8.98
N ILE A 174 -4.08 3.77 9.09
CA ILE A 174 -3.32 4.96 9.51
C ILE A 174 -3.04 4.94 11.01
N THR A 175 -4.03 4.57 11.82
CA THR A 175 -4.00 4.67 13.29
C THR A 175 -3.67 3.36 13.98
N GLY A 176 -3.87 2.23 13.32
CA GLY A 176 -3.63 0.90 13.88
C GLY A 176 -2.16 0.48 13.81
N GLN A 177 -1.72 -0.25 14.84
CA GLN A 177 -0.41 -0.92 14.81
C GLN A 177 -0.62 -2.40 14.49
N LYS A 178 0.29 -3.01 13.72
CA LYS A 178 0.21 -4.44 13.38
C LYS A 178 0.27 -5.37 14.61
N MET A 179 0.76 -4.89 15.74
CA MET A 179 0.73 -5.60 17.03
C MET A 179 -0.69 -5.86 17.55
N GLU A 180 -1.69 -5.14 17.03
CA GLU A 180 -3.10 -5.29 17.38
C GLU A 180 -3.75 -6.48 16.66
N MET A 181 -3.12 -7.03 15.62
CA MET A 181 -3.66 -8.09 14.79
C MET A 181 -3.38 -9.48 15.39
N GLY A 182 -4.40 -10.33 15.41
CA GLY A 182 -4.26 -11.71 15.89
C GLY A 182 -5.47 -12.56 15.55
N VAL A 183 -5.29 -13.88 15.57
CA VAL A 183 -6.34 -14.89 15.44
C VAL A 183 -6.57 -15.51 16.81
N PHE A 184 -7.83 -15.62 17.22
CA PHE A 184 -8.23 -16.12 18.53
C PHE A 184 -9.31 -17.19 18.38
N ASP A 185 -9.05 -18.36 18.98
CA ASP A 185 -9.91 -19.54 18.86
C ASP A 185 -11.02 -19.57 19.92
N SER A 186 -10.98 -18.67 20.91
CA SER A 186 -11.99 -18.63 22.00
C SER A 186 -12.26 -17.22 22.50
N LYS A 187 -13.44 -17.06 23.12
CA LYS A 187 -13.88 -15.81 23.77
C LYS A 187 -12.91 -15.38 24.88
N GLU A 188 -12.40 -16.34 25.67
CA GLU A 188 -11.47 -16.07 26.78
C GLU A 188 -10.14 -15.51 26.28
N ALA A 189 -9.55 -16.12 25.24
CA ALA A 189 -8.30 -15.68 24.64
C ALA A 189 -8.46 -14.28 24.00
N LEU A 190 -9.57 -14.05 23.29
CA LEU A 190 -9.89 -12.77 22.69
C LEU A 190 -10.07 -11.69 23.76
N CYS A 191 -10.86 -11.95 24.82
CA CYS A 191 -11.04 -11.01 25.94
C CYS A 191 -9.73 -10.65 26.61
N ALA A 192 -8.84 -11.63 26.84
CA ALA A 192 -7.54 -11.38 27.45
C ALA A 192 -6.68 -10.44 26.57
N HIS A 193 -6.67 -10.68 25.27
CA HIS A 193 -5.96 -9.83 24.30
C HIS A 193 -6.50 -8.40 24.29
N LEU A 194 -7.82 -8.23 24.16
CA LEU A 194 -8.47 -6.92 24.12
C LEU A 194 -8.27 -6.12 25.42
N ARG A 195 -8.26 -6.78 26.58
CA ARG A 195 -7.96 -6.13 27.87
C ARG A 195 -6.50 -5.65 27.91
N GLY A 196 -5.56 -6.43 27.38
CA GLY A 196 -4.17 -5.99 27.25
C GLY A 196 -4.03 -4.80 26.30
N MET A 197 -4.80 -4.76 25.21
CA MET A 197 -4.83 -3.62 24.30
C MET A 197 -5.40 -2.36 24.94
N LYS A 198 -6.44 -2.48 25.79
CA LYS A 198 -7.07 -1.36 26.49
C LYS A 198 -6.07 -0.52 27.30
N GLU A 199 -5.02 -1.14 27.85
CA GLU A 199 -3.98 -0.44 28.61
C GLU A 199 -3.22 0.60 27.76
N PHE A 200 -3.12 0.37 26.45
CA PHE A 200 -2.35 1.22 25.53
C PHE A 200 -3.22 2.02 24.56
N TYR A 201 -4.47 1.60 24.32
CA TYR A 201 -5.34 2.10 23.25
C TYR A 201 -6.78 2.32 23.71
N SER A 202 -6.97 2.80 24.94
CA SER A 202 -8.29 2.95 25.57
C SER A 202 -9.27 3.89 24.82
N ASP A 203 -8.78 4.71 23.91
CA ASP A 203 -9.59 5.64 23.11
C ASP A 203 -10.07 5.06 21.76
N ARG A 204 -9.71 3.82 21.44
CA ARG A 204 -9.90 3.21 20.11
C ARG A 204 -10.97 2.13 20.11
N SER A 205 -11.37 1.78 18.89
CA SER A 205 -12.15 0.58 18.60
C SER A 205 -11.36 -0.34 17.67
N VAL A 206 -11.63 -1.63 17.74
CA VAL A 206 -11.05 -2.66 16.87
C VAL A 206 -12.15 -3.37 16.10
N LEU A 207 -11.80 -3.93 14.95
CA LEU A 207 -12.65 -4.77 14.15
C LEU A 207 -12.38 -6.24 14.51
N LEU A 208 -13.45 -6.94 14.88
CA LEU A 208 -13.50 -8.39 15.00
C LEU A 208 -14.10 -8.96 13.73
N GLN A 209 -13.44 -9.92 13.11
CA GLN A 209 -13.86 -10.50 11.85
C GLN A 209 -13.77 -12.02 11.94
N GLU A 210 -14.73 -12.77 11.33
CA GLU A 210 -14.58 -14.21 11.18
C GLU A 210 -13.24 -14.53 10.50
N TYR A 211 -12.57 -15.56 10.96
CA TYR A 211 -11.36 -16.05 10.30
C TYR A 211 -11.75 -16.88 9.07
N LEU A 212 -11.22 -16.51 7.91
CA LEU A 212 -11.44 -17.23 6.68
C LEU A 212 -10.30 -18.23 6.44
N ASP A 213 -10.64 -19.46 6.09
CA ASP A 213 -9.66 -20.42 5.55
C ASP A 213 -9.22 -19.96 4.17
N ILE A 214 -7.98 -19.46 4.07
CA ILE A 214 -7.49 -18.78 2.88
C ILE A 214 -7.10 -19.82 1.82
N GLU A 215 -7.84 -19.86 0.71
CA GLU A 215 -7.49 -20.62 -0.47
C GLU A 215 -6.51 -19.85 -1.36
N LYS A 216 -6.79 -18.56 -1.57
CA LYS A 216 -5.98 -17.62 -2.34
C LYS A 216 -6.19 -16.19 -1.81
N GLU A 217 -5.20 -15.35 -2.02
CA GLU A 217 -5.32 -13.90 -1.82
C GLU A 217 -5.00 -13.18 -3.13
N TYR A 218 -5.72 -12.07 -3.35
CA TYR A 218 -5.55 -11.24 -4.53
C TYR A 218 -5.33 -9.78 -4.14
N ASP A 219 -4.40 -9.11 -4.86
CA ASP A 219 -4.28 -7.65 -4.89
C ASP A 219 -4.76 -7.16 -6.27
N ILE A 220 -5.59 -6.13 -6.28
CA ILE A 220 -6.12 -5.52 -7.50
C ILE A 220 -5.70 -4.05 -7.50
N CYS A 221 -4.59 -3.75 -8.18
CA CYS A 221 -4.21 -2.36 -8.40
C CYS A 221 -4.88 -1.84 -9.67
N GLY A 222 -5.43 -0.64 -9.60
CA GLY A 222 -6.10 -0.01 -10.73
C GLY A 222 -6.19 1.50 -10.57
N VAL A 223 -6.94 2.10 -11.48
CA VAL A 223 -7.20 3.55 -11.51
C VAL A 223 -8.71 3.79 -11.58
N CYS A 224 -9.20 4.66 -10.74
CA CYS A 224 -10.52 5.27 -10.87
C CYS A 224 -10.37 6.66 -11.53
N LEU A 225 -11.24 6.94 -12.49
CA LEU A 225 -11.35 8.23 -13.16
C LEU A 225 -12.81 8.68 -13.06
N ASP A 226 -13.26 8.98 -11.84
CA ASP A 226 -14.66 9.18 -11.49
C ASP A 226 -15.53 7.97 -11.87
N ARG A 227 -16.15 7.94 -13.03
CA ARG A 227 -17.06 6.88 -13.47
C ARG A 227 -16.40 5.80 -14.34
N GLN A 228 -15.15 5.98 -14.72
CA GLN A 228 -14.37 4.96 -15.42
C GLN A 228 -13.43 4.28 -14.43
N VAL A 229 -13.31 2.95 -14.53
CA VAL A 229 -12.39 2.14 -13.75
C VAL A 229 -11.51 1.34 -14.70
N ILE A 230 -10.21 1.36 -14.45
CA ILE A 230 -9.20 0.64 -15.23
C ILE A 230 -8.54 -0.38 -14.31
N ILE A 231 -8.71 -1.67 -14.63
CA ILE A 231 -8.09 -2.80 -13.93
C ILE A 231 -7.39 -3.65 -15.00
N PRO A 232 -6.09 -3.46 -15.25
CA PRO A 232 -5.37 -4.17 -16.31
C PRO A 232 -5.20 -5.65 -16.04
N ALA A 233 -5.09 -6.02 -14.78
CA ALA A 233 -4.86 -7.40 -14.32
C ALA A 233 -5.20 -7.53 -12.83
N VAL A 234 -5.18 -8.76 -12.34
CA VAL A 234 -5.26 -9.10 -10.91
C VAL A 234 -3.94 -9.76 -10.50
N ILE A 235 -3.43 -9.43 -9.33
CA ILE A 235 -2.30 -10.15 -8.73
C ILE A 235 -2.83 -11.29 -7.87
N GLU A 236 -2.52 -12.52 -8.24
CA GLU A 236 -2.63 -13.66 -7.34
C GLU A 236 -1.36 -13.71 -6.47
N LYS A 237 -1.51 -13.55 -5.15
CA LYS A 237 -0.39 -13.64 -4.20
C LYS A 237 0.10 -15.09 -4.15
N THR A 238 1.37 -15.31 -4.42
CA THR A 238 1.98 -16.65 -4.37
C THR A 238 2.75 -16.89 -3.08
N ARG A 239 3.26 -15.82 -2.47
CA ARG A 239 3.87 -15.83 -1.12
C ARG A 239 3.56 -14.54 -0.38
N ILE A 240 3.25 -14.67 0.89
CA ILE A 240 3.00 -13.59 1.84
C ILE A 240 4.11 -13.55 2.87
N ALA A 241 4.46 -12.37 3.36
CA ALA A 241 5.47 -12.21 4.39
C ALA A 241 5.10 -12.94 5.69
N GLY A 242 6.00 -13.76 6.20
CA GLY A 242 5.80 -14.47 7.47
C GLY A 242 5.90 -13.55 8.68
N TYR A 243 6.81 -12.55 8.64
CA TYR A 243 6.98 -11.60 9.74
C TYR A 243 5.95 -10.46 9.74
N GLU A 244 5.32 -10.20 8.61
CA GLU A 244 4.39 -9.08 8.45
C GLU A 244 3.16 -9.53 7.65
N ARG A 245 2.18 -10.10 8.34
CA ARG A 245 0.98 -10.69 7.73
C ARG A 245 0.30 -9.71 6.77
N GLY A 246 -0.21 -10.22 5.65
CA GLY A 246 -0.89 -9.47 4.60
C GLY A 246 0.04 -8.74 3.61
N VAL A 247 1.35 -8.66 3.86
CA VAL A 247 2.29 -8.05 2.91
C VAL A 247 2.65 -9.05 1.81
N THR A 248 2.39 -8.69 0.57
CA THR A 248 2.72 -9.48 -0.62
C THR A 248 4.23 -9.55 -0.81
N MET A 249 4.78 -10.76 -0.78
CA MET A 249 6.20 -11.03 -1.07
C MET A 249 6.41 -11.34 -2.55
N SER A 250 5.59 -12.21 -3.10
CA SER A 250 5.60 -12.56 -4.51
C SER A 250 4.20 -12.84 -5.02
N GLY A 251 4.00 -12.68 -6.31
CA GLY A 251 2.73 -12.91 -6.95
C GLY A 251 2.89 -13.06 -8.46
N ARG A 252 1.78 -13.27 -9.12
CA ARG A 252 1.70 -13.30 -10.59
C ARG A 252 0.49 -12.54 -11.08
N LEU A 253 0.59 -11.93 -12.25
CA LEU A 253 -0.53 -11.26 -12.88
C LEU A 253 -1.40 -12.29 -13.60
N ILE A 254 -2.70 -12.24 -13.32
CA ILE A 254 -3.73 -13.07 -13.96
C ILE A 254 -4.81 -12.18 -14.59
N PRO A 255 -5.57 -12.69 -15.58
CA PRO A 255 -6.69 -11.97 -16.17
C PRO A 255 -7.76 -11.60 -15.15
N VAL A 256 -8.43 -10.46 -15.33
CA VAL A 256 -9.53 -9.99 -14.48
C VAL A 256 -10.72 -10.96 -14.51
N GLU A 257 -10.90 -11.64 -15.62
CA GLU A 257 -11.95 -12.64 -15.85
C GLU A 257 -11.88 -13.84 -14.90
N GLU A 258 -10.70 -14.11 -14.31
CA GLU A 258 -10.52 -15.14 -13.27
C GLU A 258 -11.32 -14.85 -11.99
N LEU A 259 -11.73 -13.61 -11.76
CA LEU A 259 -12.61 -13.24 -10.66
C LEU A 259 -14.10 -13.50 -10.93
N GLY A 260 -14.47 -13.83 -12.17
CA GLY A 260 -15.86 -14.06 -12.58
C GLY A 260 -16.75 -12.82 -12.30
N GLU A 261 -17.93 -13.05 -11.73
CA GLU A 261 -18.90 -11.99 -11.42
C GLU A 261 -18.36 -10.95 -10.41
N THR A 262 -17.38 -11.32 -9.59
CA THR A 262 -16.78 -10.41 -8.60
C THR A 262 -16.14 -9.20 -9.28
N ALA A 263 -15.57 -9.34 -10.48
CA ALA A 263 -14.98 -8.24 -11.24
C ALA A 263 -15.99 -7.13 -11.53
N GLY A 264 -17.17 -7.48 -12.03
CA GLY A 264 -18.22 -6.49 -12.31
C GLY A 264 -18.79 -5.80 -11.07
N ARG A 265 -18.86 -6.53 -9.93
CA ARG A 265 -19.27 -5.96 -8.64
C ARG A 265 -18.24 -4.97 -8.09
N ILE A 266 -16.93 -5.28 -8.22
CA ILE A 266 -15.84 -4.36 -7.88
C ILE A 266 -15.92 -3.09 -8.73
N GLU A 267 -16.06 -3.24 -10.04
CA GLU A 267 -16.16 -2.10 -10.95
C GLU A 267 -17.36 -1.20 -10.60
N GLY A 268 -18.52 -1.81 -10.32
CA GLY A 268 -19.72 -1.09 -9.87
C GLY A 268 -19.50 -0.33 -8.56
N MET A 269 -18.86 -0.97 -7.57
CA MET A 269 -18.48 -0.34 -6.31
C MET A 269 -17.58 0.87 -6.53
N LEU A 270 -16.50 0.69 -7.29
CA LEU A 270 -15.50 1.74 -7.54
C LEU A 270 -16.08 2.95 -8.27
N LYS A 271 -16.95 2.75 -9.26
CA LYS A 271 -17.69 3.83 -9.95
C LYS A 271 -18.57 4.64 -9.00
N GLY A 272 -19.14 3.99 -7.99
CA GLY A 272 -19.98 4.65 -6.98
C GLY A 272 -19.22 5.47 -5.94
N LEU A 273 -17.88 5.34 -5.87
CA LEU A 273 -17.05 6.11 -4.93
C LEU A 273 -16.76 7.53 -5.43
N HIS A 274 -16.88 7.80 -6.73
CA HIS A 274 -16.53 9.08 -7.33
C HIS A 274 -15.09 9.52 -7.03
N TYR A 275 -14.17 8.58 -7.08
CA TYR A 275 -12.75 8.80 -6.81
C TYR A 275 -11.96 8.97 -8.11
N VAL A 276 -10.96 9.85 -8.08
CA VAL A 276 -9.94 9.99 -9.14
C VAL A 276 -8.56 9.71 -8.54
N GLY A 277 -7.96 8.60 -8.93
CA GLY A 277 -6.66 8.20 -8.42
C GLY A 277 -6.43 6.70 -8.50
N MET A 278 -5.27 6.26 -8.02
CA MET A 278 -4.97 4.83 -7.88
C MET A 278 -5.69 4.22 -6.68
N PHE A 279 -6.06 2.97 -6.82
CA PHE A 279 -6.53 2.15 -5.71
C PHE A 279 -5.77 0.81 -5.65
N ASP A 280 -5.85 0.18 -4.50
CA ASP A 280 -5.29 -1.15 -4.19
C ASP A 280 -6.33 -1.90 -3.35
N LEU A 281 -7.05 -2.84 -3.98
CA LEU A 281 -8.15 -3.60 -3.38
C LEU A 281 -7.70 -5.02 -3.13
N GLU A 282 -8.00 -5.55 -1.93
CA GLU A 282 -7.63 -6.89 -1.53
C GLU A 282 -8.86 -7.80 -1.45
N LEU A 283 -8.73 -9.01 -2.01
CA LEU A 283 -9.71 -10.08 -1.86
C LEU A 283 -9.08 -11.32 -1.22
N ILE A 284 -9.89 -12.04 -0.48
CA ILE A 284 -9.58 -13.37 0.04
C ILE A 284 -10.52 -14.38 -0.58
N LYS A 285 -9.98 -15.37 -1.29
CA LYS A 285 -10.77 -16.52 -1.74
C LYS A 285 -10.86 -17.54 -0.61
N SER A 286 -12.07 -17.87 -0.23
CA SER A 286 -12.41 -18.86 0.79
C SER A 286 -13.74 -19.52 0.48
N ARG A 287 -13.88 -20.79 0.75
CA ARG A 287 -15.14 -21.55 0.53
C ARG A 287 -15.70 -21.35 -0.89
N GLY A 288 -14.78 -21.28 -1.89
CA GLY A 288 -15.11 -21.05 -3.29
C GLY A 288 -15.62 -19.64 -3.66
N LYS A 289 -15.63 -18.68 -2.72
CA LYS A 289 -16.07 -17.30 -2.91
C LYS A 289 -14.93 -16.31 -2.76
N ASN A 290 -15.04 -15.14 -3.39
CA ASN A 290 -14.10 -14.02 -3.24
C ASN A 290 -14.69 -13.02 -2.23
N TYR A 291 -14.08 -12.95 -1.05
CA TYR A 291 -14.46 -12.02 0.00
C TYR A 291 -13.67 -10.72 -0.13
N PHE A 292 -14.38 -9.59 -0.07
CA PHE A 292 -13.75 -8.28 0.03
C PHE A 292 -13.06 -8.13 1.39
N SER A 293 -11.79 -7.76 1.39
CA SER A 293 -10.99 -7.52 2.61
C SER A 293 -10.84 -6.05 2.92
N GLU A 294 -10.30 -5.27 1.99
CA GLU A 294 -10.13 -3.82 2.12
C GLU A 294 -9.85 -3.16 0.78
N ILE A 295 -9.98 -1.83 0.73
CA ILE A 295 -9.50 -0.98 -0.37
C ILE A 295 -8.66 0.16 0.20
N ASN A 296 -7.53 0.43 -0.45
CA ASN A 296 -6.62 1.52 -0.15
C ASN A 296 -6.65 2.53 -1.31
N PHE A 297 -6.79 3.82 -0.99
CA PHE A 297 -6.90 4.89 -1.99
C PHE A 297 -5.51 5.45 -2.34
N ARG A 298 -4.64 4.58 -2.78
CA ARG A 298 -3.25 4.87 -3.13
C ARG A 298 -2.66 3.71 -3.95
N SER A 299 -1.43 3.88 -4.41
CA SER A 299 -0.70 2.80 -5.08
C SER A 299 -0.46 1.60 -4.16
N GLY A 300 -0.71 0.39 -4.64
CA GLY A 300 -0.33 -0.86 -3.98
C GLY A 300 1.18 -1.11 -3.99
N GLY A 301 1.65 -1.92 -3.04
CA GLY A 301 3.07 -2.32 -2.97
C GLY A 301 3.59 -2.94 -4.26
N PRO A 302 2.87 -3.89 -4.86
CA PRO A 302 3.29 -4.58 -6.08
C PRO A 302 2.99 -3.81 -7.39
N ASN A 303 2.52 -2.56 -7.33
CA ASN A 303 2.14 -1.76 -8.52
C ASN A 303 3.21 -1.77 -9.64
N TYR A 304 4.51 -1.80 -9.29
CA TYR A 304 5.56 -1.79 -10.29
C TYR A 304 5.56 -3.03 -11.20
N SER A 305 4.99 -4.15 -10.76
CA SER A 305 4.81 -5.33 -11.60
C SER A 305 3.87 -5.10 -12.78
N TYR A 306 2.87 -4.22 -12.62
CA TYR A 306 2.01 -3.80 -13.73
C TYR A 306 2.80 -3.04 -14.80
N TYR A 307 3.66 -2.09 -14.36
CA TYR A 307 4.53 -1.35 -15.28
C TYR A 307 5.48 -2.30 -16.04
N LEU A 308 6.12 -3.23 -15.33
CA LEU A 308 7.01 -4.23 -15.94
C LEU A 308 6.27 -5.19 -16.89
N SER A 309 4.96 -5.21 -16.84
CA SER A 309 4.08 -6.02 -17.70
C SER A 309 3.34 -5.19 -18.78
N GLY A 310 3.63 -3.89 -18.92
CA GLY A 310 3.09 -3.01 -19.96
C GLY A 310 2.16 -1.90 -19.48
N ALA A 311 1.44 -2.07 -18.35
CA ALA A 311 0.45 -1.09 -17.88
C ALA A 311 1.07 -0.03 -16.95
N ASN A 312 0.95 1.25 -17.29
CA ASN A 312 1.51 2.35 -16.51
C ASN A 312 0.45 3.15 -15.76
N LEU A 313 -0.08 2.57 -14.69
CA LEU A 313 -1.15 3.16 -13.88
C LEU A 313 -0.81 4.54 -13.28
N PRO A 314 0.41 4.79 -12.73
CA PRO A 314 0.78 6.12 -12.27
C PRO A 314 0.75 7.20 -13.36
N ALA A 315 1.13 6.86 -14.60
CA ALA A 315 1.10 7.81 -15.71
C ALA A 315 -0.34 8.18 -16.07
N ILE A 316 -1.27 7.22 -16.08
CA ILE A 316 -2.70 7.46 -16.30
C ILE A 316 -3.21 8.53 -15.32
N VAL A 317 -2.97 8.34 -14.03
CA VAL A 317 -3.43 9.29 -13.00
C VAL A 317 -2.80 10.66 -13.17
N ALA A 318 -1.48 10.73 -13.43
CA ALA A 318 -0.80 12.01 -13.61
C ALA A 318 -1.29 12.77 -14.87
N ASP A 319 -1.55 12.06 -15.96
CA ASP A 319 -2.10 12.61 -17.20
C ASP A 319 -3.53 13.13 -16.96
N GLU A 320 -4.41 12.35 -16.36
CA GLU A 320 -5.80 12.74 -16.09
C GLU A 320 -5.90 13.95 -15.17
N LEU A 321 -5.13 13.98 -14.08
CA LEU A 321 -5.10 15.11 -13.15
C LEU A 321 -4.59 16.42 -13.78
N THR A 322 -3.92 16.34 -14.92
CA THR A 322 -3.29 17.51 -15.55
C THR A 322 -3.92 17.92 -16.87
N THR A 323 -4.34 16.96 -17.67
CA THR A 323 -4.86 17.19 -19.04
C THR A 323 -6.30 16.72 -19.24
N GLY A 324 -6.81 15.86 -18.36
CA GLY A 324 -8.11 15.20 -18.49
C GLY A 324 -8.14 14.09 -19.55
N THR A 325 -6.97 13.64 -20.00
CA THR A 325 -6.81 12.55 -20.98
C THR A 325 -5.49 11.82 -20.75
N HIS A 326 -5.43 10.54 -21.08
CA HIS A 326 -4.23 9.72 -20.93
C HIS A 326 -3.98 8.83 -22.16
N ASP A 327 -2.78 8.27 -22.27
CA ASP A 327 -2.42 7.30 -23.29
C ASP A 327 -3.08 5.94 -22.98
N LYS A 328 -3.94 5.47 -23.89
CA LYS A 328 -4.64 4.19 -23.78
C LYS A 328 -3.71 2.98 -23.75
N ASN A 329 -2.50 3.09 -24.27
CA ASN A 329 -1.50 2.02 -24.18
C ASN A 329 -1.07 1.74 -22.73
N HIS A 330 -1.29 2.67 -21.81
CA HIS A 330 -1.01 2.48 -20.40
C HIS A 330 -2.06 1.64 -19.65
N GLU A 331 -3.20 1.33 -20.26
CA GLU A 331 -4.33 0.62 -19.63
C GLU A 331 -4.17 -0.89 -19.62
N THR A 332 -3.27 -1.47 -20.40
CA THR A 332 -3.21 -2.92 -20.63
C THR A 332 -1.86 -3.52 -20.27
N VAL A 333 -1.88 -4.77 -19.82
CA VAL A 333 -0.68 -5.59 -19.67
C VAL A 333 -0.44 -6.41 -20.94
N ASP A 334 0.83 -6.55 -21.31
CA ASP A 334 1.24 -7.27 -22.53
C ASP A 334 1.21 -8.80 -22.32
N CYS A 335 1.28 -9.26 -21.07
CA CYS A 335 1.36 -10.69 -20.75
C CYS A 335 0.83 -11.00 -19.35
N PHE A 336 0.20 -12.16 -19.23
CA PHE A 336 -0.21 -12.77 -17.97
C PHE A 336 0.73 -13.91 -17.55
N GLY A 337 0.62 -14.35 -16.30
CA GLY A 337 1.39 -15.46 -15.74
C GLY A 337 2.80 -15.09 -15.31
N LYS A 338 3.30 -13.91 -15.65
CA LYS A 338 4.59 -13.42 -15.18
C LYS A 338 4.60 -13.25 -13.67
N THR A 339 5.67 -13.72 -13.05
CA THR A 339 5.87 -13.70 -11.61
C THR A 339 6.76 -12.53 -11.20
N PHE A 340 6.52 -12.01 -10.01
CA PHE A 340 7.40 -11.00 -9.42
C PHE A 340 7.79 -11.37 -8.00
N VAL A 341 8.92 -10.82 -7.55
CA VAL A 341 9.35 -10.88 -6.14
C VAL A 341 9.67 -9.48 -5.62
N TYR A 342 9.25 -9.26 -4.37
CA TYR A 342 9.64 -8.11 -3.59
C TYR A 342 10.84 -8.47 -2.71
N GLU A 343 12.04 -8.22 -3.23
CA GLU A 343 13.31 -8.71 -2.67
C GLU A 343 13.51 -8.27 -1.20
N LYS A 344 13.02 -7.07 -0.85
CA LYS A 344 13.12 -6.59 0.55
C LYS A 344 12.32 -7.46 1.50
N VAL A 345 11.10 -7.82 1.12
CA VAL A 345 10.20 -8.64 1.95
C VAL A 345 10.78 -10.04 2.11
N ALA A 346 11.20 -10.65 1.01
CA ALA A 346 11.86 -11.96 1.02
C ALA A 346 13.13 -11.96 1.87
N TRP A 347 13.95 -10.91 1.78
CA TRP A 347 15.15 -10.75 2.60
C TRP A 347 14.82 -10.61 4.10
N GLU A 348 13.83 -9.82 4.45
CA GLU A 348 13.42 -9.61 5.84
C GLU A 348 12.87 -10.90 6.45
N ASP A 349 12.10 -11.69 5.70
CA ASP A 349 11.63 -13.02 6.13
C ASP A 349 12.79 -13.98 6.35
N HIS A 350 13.75 -14.03 5.41
CA HIS A 350 14.93 -14.86 5.57
C HIS A 350 15.74 -14.48 6.81
N MET A 351 15.99 -13.20 7.03
CA MET A 351 16.77 -12.72 8.16
C MET A 351 16.10 -12.94 9.52
N ARG A 352 14.78 -13.04 9.55
CA ARG A 352 13.98 -13.31 10.76
C ARG A 352 13.66 -14.78 10.97
N GLY A 353 14.12 -15.68 10.05
CA GLY A 353 13.93 -17.12 10.16
C GLY A 353 12.58 -17.65 9.69
N TYR A 354 11.73 -16.82 9.06
CA TYR A 354 10.47 -17.25 8.45
C TYR A 354 10.67 -17.91 7.08
N MET A 355 11.83 -17.74 6.45
CA MET A 355 12.18 -18.31 5.16
C MET A 355 13.57 -18.92 5.19
N SER A 356 13.74 -20.12 4.63
CA SER A 356 15.05 -20.75 4.46
C SER A 356 15.91 -19.97 3.46
N LYS A 357 17.23 -20.18 3.49
CA LYS A 357 18.12 -19.59 2.47
C LYS A 357 17.82 -20.14 1.07
N GLU A 358 17.47 -21.40 0.97
CA GLU A 358 17.14 -22.06 -0.28
C GLU A 358 15.88 -21.47 -0.90
N ASP A 359 14.78 -21.36 -0.13
CA ASP A 359 13.54 -20.72 -0.57
C ASP A 359 13.74 -19.25 -0.96
N PHE A 360 14.59 -18.51 -0.20
CA PHE A 360 14.92 -17.13 -0.54
C PHE A 360 15.60 -17.06 -1.91
N LEU A 361 16.62 -17.88 -2.15
CA LEU A 361 17.33 -17.90 -3.43
C LEU A 361 16.43 -18.35 -4.58
N ASP A 362 15.59 -19.36 -4.34
CA ASP A 362 14.60 -19.83 -5.30
C ASP A 362 13.64 -18.71 -5.70
N CYS A 363 13.05 -18.03 -4.71
CA CYS A 363 12.14 -16.91 -4.93
C CYS A 363 12.78 -15.78 -5.76
N ILE A 364 14.05 -15.42 -5.48
CA ILE A 364 14.77 -14.38 -6.22
C ILE A 364 15.14 -14.81 -7.64
N ASN A 365 15.57 -16.07 -7.82
CA ASN A 365 16.13 -16.52 -9.11
C ASN A 365 15.05 -16.95 -10.11
N ASN A 366 13.91 -17.42 -9.63
CA ASN A 366 12.83 -17.95 -10.45
C ASN A 366 11.66 -16.98 -10.68
N SER A 367 11.75 -15.73 -10.19
CA SER A 367 10.80 -14.69 -10.54
C SER A 367 11.20 -13.98 -11.84
N ASP A 368 10.21 -13.70 -12.71
CA ASP A 368 10.42 -12.95 -13.96
C ASP A 368 10.84 -11.50 -13.68
N PHE A 369 10.26 -10.90 -12.64
CA PHE A 369 10.50 -9.50 -12.27
C PHE A 369 11.00 -9.36 -10.84
N ARG A 370 11.92 -8.42 -10.65
CA ARG A 370 12.41 -7.97 -9.34
C ARG A 370 11.99 -6.53 -9.13
N LEU A 371 11.27 -6.23 -8.06
CA LEU A 371 10.71 -4.89 -7.88
C LEU A 371 11.73 -3.84 -7.43
N LEU A 372 12.86 -4.24 -6.86
CA LEU A 372 13.96 -3.33 -6.47
C LEU A 372 15.12 -3.33 -7.45
N ASP A 373 15.53 -4.49 -7.93
CA ASP A 373 16.68 -4.65 -8.82
C ASP A 373 16.26 -4.52 -10.28
N ASP A 374 16.29 -3.29 -10.79
CA ASP A 374 15.88 -2.95 -12.13
C ASP A 374 17.12 -2.58 -12.98
N PRO A 375 17.36 -3.26 -14.12
CA PRO A 375 18.46 -2.95 -15.02
C PRO A 375 18.47 -1.51 -15.54
N ASP A 376 17.28 -0.94 -15.78
CA ASP A 376 17.14 0.42 -16.29
C ASP A 376 17.38 1.49 -15.22
N ASP A 377 17.19 1.14 -13.93
CA ASP A 377 17.45 2.03 -12.81
C ASP A 377 18.17 1.29 -11.67
N PRO A 378 19.44 0.91 -11.87
CA PRO A 378 20.12 -0.04 -10.97
C PRO A 378 20.61 0.55 -9.65
N ALA A 379 20.59 1.88 -9.47
CA ALA A 379 21.13 2.49 -8.25
C ALA A 379 20.35 2.10 -6.97
N PRO A 380 19.01 2.09 -6.95
CA PRO A 380 18.23 1.60 -5.80
C PRO A 380 18.57 0.17 -5.39
N GLY A 381 18.65 -0.75 -6.37
CA GLY A 381 19.05 -2.15 -6.14
C GLY A 381 20.45 -2.27 -5.55
N ARG A 382 21.45 -1.51 -6.08
CA ARG A 382 22.80 -1.47 -5.52
C ARG A 382 22.83 -0.98 -4.07
N HIS A 383 22.06 0.06 -3.73
CA HIS A 383 21.95 0.55 -2.35
C HIS A 383 21.31 -0.47 -1.43
N PHE A 384 20.27 -1.14 -1.89
CA PHE A 384 19.63 -2.23 -1.15
C PHE A 384 20.61 -3.39 -0.91
N ASN A 385 21.28 -3.88 -1.95
CA ASN A 385 22.25 -4.97 -1.86
C ASN A 385 23.44 -4.64 -0.93
N LYS A 386 23.93 -3.39 -0.94
CA LYS A 386 24.94 -2.92 0.02
C LYS A 386 24.42 -2.99 1.45
N ARG A 387 23.18 -2.57 1.70
CA ARG A 387 22.54 -2.62 3.03
C ARG A 387 22.38 -4.05 3.52
N ILE A 388 21.99 -4.99 2.66
CA ILE A 388 21.92 -6.43 2.95
C ILE A 388 23.30 -6.95 3.40
N ARG A 389 24.35 -6.69 2.62
CA ARG A 389 25.71 -7.16 2.94
C ARG A 389 26.19 -6.62 4.29
N MET A 390 25.95 -5.36 4.57
CA MET A 390 26.31 -4.74 5.85
C MET A 390 25.54 -5.36 7.03
N SER A 391 24.25 -5.64 6.85
CA SER A 391 23.41 -6.30 7.85
C SER A 391 23.90 -7.72 8.14
N ALA A 392 24.19 -8.50 7.10
CA ALA A 392 24.72 -9.86 7.23
C ALA A 392 26.09 -9.88 7.92
N MET A 393 26.98 -8.92 7.60
CA MET A 393 28.28 -8.80 8.28
C MET A 393 28.11 -8.46 9.78
N LYS A 394 27.20 -7.53 10.11
CA LYS A 394 26.90 -7.18 11.50
C LYS A 394 26.34 -8.38 12.28
N HIS A 395 25.45 -9.13 11.67
CA HIS A 395 24.84 -10.33 12.27
C HIS A 395 25.93 -11.39 12.58
N ARG A 396 26.80 -11.70 11.62
CA ARG A 396 27.95 -12.59 11.84
C ARG A 396 28.89 -12.12 12.95
N ALA A 397 29.17 -10.82 13.01
CA ALA A 397 30.01 -10.25 14.07
C ALA A 397 29.39 -10.39 15.47
N LEU A 398 28.05 -10.22 15.57
CA LEU A 398 27.32 -10.41 16.83
C LEU A 398 27.29 -11.88 17.25
N GLN A 399 27.13 -12.82 16.31
CA GLN A 399 27.23 -14.27 16.56
C GLN A 399 28.61 -14.65 17.08
N MET A 400 29.67 -14.19 16.42
CA MET A 400 31.05 -14.43 16.87
C MET A 400 31.34 -13.83 18.26
N ALA A 401 30.70 -12.72 18.60
CA ALA A 401 30.85 -12.07 19.91
C ALA A 401 29.98 -12.69 21.02
N GLY A 402 29.20 -13.75 20.73
CA GLY A 402 28.30 -14.40 21.70
C GLY A 402 27.19 -13.49 22.24
N LYS A 403 26.87 -12.38 21.56
CA LYS A 403 25.91 -11.36 22.01
C LYS A 403 24.52 -11.50 21.36
N GLU A 404 24.27 -12.58 20.64
CA GLU A 404 23.00 -12.79 19.99
C GLU A 404 22.01 -13.45 20.94
N LYS A 405 20.92 -12.73 21.26
CA LYS A 405 19.71 -13.36 21.77
C LYS A 405 19.07 -14.12 20.59
N ARG A 406 18.90 -15.43 20.70
CA ARG A 406 18.06 -16.18 19.76
C ARG A 406 16.71 -15.47 19.69
N ALA A 407 16.26 -15.18 18.49
CA ALA A 407 14.89 -14.71 18.28
C ALA A 407 13.91 -15.76 18.83
N PRO A 408 12.79 -15.31 19.45
CA PRO A 408 11.77 -16.21 19.98
C PRO A 408 11.11 -17.04 18.89
#